data_3be6c62b2577b7d206ec591469719740
#
_entry.id   3be6c62b2577b7d206ec591469719740
#
_cell.length_a   1.000
_cell.length_b   1.000
_cell.length_c   1.000
_cell.angle_alpha   90.00
_cell.angle_beta   90.00
_cell.angle_gamma   90.00
#
_symmetry.space_group_name_H-M   'P 1'
#
loop_
_entity.id
_entity.type
_entity.pdbx_description
1 polymer ?
#
loop_
_entity_poly.entity_id
_entity_poly.type
_entity_poly.pdbx_seq_one_letter_code
_entity_poly.pdbx_strand_id
1 'polypeptide(L)'
;MRSEALEKALAPYAAFEDGKRLRAGFTTGTTSAAAALAAATLLFTGERLAAVAIRTPVGAMLPIPIEISEPVTEDGAVSAVAAVRKDAGDDPDVTDGLLFYARVGTEESAETAAAEDTEIPVVFRAGPGIGTVTKPGLDQPVG
;
A
#
# COMPACT_ATOMS: atom_id res chain seq x y z
N MET A 1 -12.16 -9.00 -8.34
CA MET A 1 -13.32 -9.55 -7.59
C MET A 1 -12.88 -9.71 -6.13
N ARG A 2 -13.65 -9.20 -5.15
CA ARG A 2 -13.33 -9.36 -3.71
C ARG A 2 -13.32 -10.84 -3.34
N SER A 3 -12.40 -11.22 -2.45
CA SER A 3 -12.46 -12.53 -1.80
C SER A 3 -13.56 -12.53 -0.72
N GLU A 4 -14.13 -13.69 -0.43
CA GLU A 4 -15.13 -13.86 0.63
C GLU A 4 -14.56 -13.40 2.01
N ALA A 5 -13.28 -13.68 2.26
CA ALA A 5 -12.60 -13.26 3.48
C ALA A 5 -12.53 -11.73 3.61
N LEU A 6 -12.26 -11.01 2.52
CA LEU A 6 -12.24 -9.55 2.51
C LEU A 6 -13.65 -8.97 2.69
N GLU A 7 -14.66 -9.53 2.03
CA GLU A 7 -16.04 -9.10 2.22
C GLU A 7 -16.49 -9.27 3.67
N LYS A 8 -16.20 -10.41 4.28
CA LYS A 8 -16.50 -10.68 5.68
C LYS A 8 -15.79 -9.70 6.62
N ALA A 9 -14.54 -9.37 6.34
CA ALA A 9 -13.76 -8.43 7.14
C ALA A 9 -14.29 -6.99 7.03
N LEU A 10 -14.79 -6.57 5.87
CA LEU A 10 -15.35 -5.24 5.63
C LEU A 10 -16.82 -5.10 6.05
N ALA A 11 -17.57 -6.18 6.15
CA ALA A 11 -19.01 -6.16 6.42
C ALA A 11 -19.42 -5.36 7.68
N PRO A 12 -18.67 -5.38 8.81
CA PRO A 12 -18.99 -4.58 10.01
C PRO A 12 -18.87 -3.06 9.80
N TYR A 13 -18.14 -2.63 8.77
CA TYR A 13 -17.84 -1.22 8.48
C TYR A 13 -18.74 -0.65 7.38
N ALA A 14 -19.72 -1.40 6.92
CA ALA A 14 -20.71 -0.92 5.96
C ALA A 14 -21.51 0.26 6.56
N ALA A 15 -21.67 1.33 5.79
CA ALA A 15 -22.50 2.47 6.15
C ALA A 15 -23.95 2.26 5.69
N PHE A 16 -24.85 3.10 6.20
CA PHE A 16 -26.23 3.19 5.72
C PHE A 16 -26.54 4.63 5.35
N GLU A 17 -27.03 4.85 4.16
CA GLU A 17 -27.45 6.15 3.66
C GLU A 17 -28.80 5.98 2.93
N ASP A 18 -29.78 6.81 3.27
CA ASP A 18 -31.15 6.77 2.70
C ASP A 18 -31.79 5.36 2.69
N GLY A 19 -31.56 4.58 3.77
CA GLY A 19 -32.07 3.22 3.88
C GLY A 19 -31.34 2.17 3.04
N LYS A 20 -30.32 2.58 2.27
CA LYS A 20 -29.46 1.68 1.49
C LYS A 20 -28.19 1.34 2.26
N ARG A 21 -27.84 0.06 2.27
CA ARG A 21 -26.56 -0.39 2.82
C ARG A 21 -25.46 -0.13 1.78
N LEU A 22 -24.45 0.66 2.17
CA LEU A 22 -23.27 0.93 1.36
C LEU A 22 -22.15 -0.04 1.73
N ARG A 23 -21.46 -0.56 0.71
CA ARG A 23 -20.30 -1.44 0.91
C ARG A 23 -19.09 -0.62 1.37
N ALA A 24 -18.44 -1.08 2.43
CA ALA A 24 -17.16 -0.52 2.82
C ALA A 24 -16.06 -0.91 1.82
N GLY A 25 -15.10 -0.01 1.66
CA GLY A 25 -13.85 -0.23 0.94
C GLY A 25 -12.65 -0.09 1.87
N PHE A 26 -11.48 0.09 1.28
CA PHE A 26 -10.25 0.41 2.01
C PHE A 26 -9.51 1.59 1.39
N THR A 27 -8.82 2.34 2.22
CA THR A 27 -8.20 3.61 1.85
C THR A 27 -6.98 3.43 0.96
N THR A 28 -6.55 4.50 0.29
CA THR A 28 -5.29 4.58 -0.45
C THR A 28 -4.09 4.17 0.43
N GLY A 29 -4.07 4.62 1.70
CA GLY A 29 -3.03 4.24 2.65
C GLY A 29 -2.99 2.73 2.91
N THR A 30 -4.14 2.08 3.10
CA THR A 30 -4.22 0.62 3.24
C THR A 30 -3.75 -0.10 1.98
N THR A 31 -4.13 0.41 0.79
CA THR A 31 -3.72 -0.13 -0.51
C THR A 31 -2.20 -0.08 -0.67
N SER A 32 -1.61 1.09 -0.41
CA SER A 32 -0.15 1.29 -0.52
C SER A 32 0.64 0.48 0.50
N ALA A 33 0.16 0.40 1.75
CA ALA A 33 0.78 -0.41 2.80
C ALA A 33 0.78 -1.90 2.43
N ALA A 34 -0.30 -2.40 1.85
CA ALA A 34 -0.39 -3.79 1.39
C ALA A 34 0.60 -4.08 0.26
N ALA A 35 0.70 -3.18 -0.73
CA ALA A 35 1.66 -3.31 -1.81
C ALA A 35 3.11 -3.28 -1.27
N ALA A 36 3.42 -2.35 -0.35
CA ALA A 36 4.75 -2.24 0.25
C ALA A 36 5.12 -3.49 1.07
N LEU A 37 4.20 -4.02 1.87
CA LEU A 37 4.43 -5.24 2.64
C LEU A 37 4.69 -6.44 1.72
N ALA A 38 3.91 -6.61 0.66
CA ALA A 38 4.10 -7.71 -0.30
C ALA A 38 5.45 -7.59 -1.03
N ALA A 39 5.83 -6.37 -1.47
CA ALA A 39 7.12 -6.13 -2.12
C ALA A 39 8.29 -6.39 -1.16
N ALA A 40 8.20 -5.92 0.10
CA ALA A 40 9.23 -6.17 1.10
C ALA A 40 9.37 -7.66 1.40
N THR A 41 8.25 -8.38 1.57
CA THR A 41 8.27 -9.83 1.80
C THR A 41 8.96 -10.54 0.64
N LEU A 42 8.60 -10.22 -0.61
CA LEU A 42 9.26 -10.81 -1.77
C LEU A 42 10.76 -10.51 -1.80
N LEU A 43 11.15 -9.25 -1.52
CA LEU A 43 12.58 -8.86 -1.55
C LEU A 43 13.41 -9.61 -0.53
N PHE A 44 12.93 -9.72 0.72
CA PHE A 44 13.73 -10.25 1.82
C PHE A 44 13.60 -11.76 2.04
N THR A 45 12.50 -12.37 1.59
CA THR A 45 12.25 -13.80 1.80
C THR A 45 12.18 -14.62 0.51
N GLY A 46 12.02 -13.97 -0.64
CA GLY A 46 11.74 -14.63 -1.91
C GLY A 46 10.30 -15.13 -2.06
N GLU A 47 9.44 -14.92 -1.05
CA GLU A 47 8.08 -15.44 -1.05
C GLU A 47 7.13 -14.47 -1.76
N ARG A 48 6.31 -14.99 -2.68
CA ARG A 48 5.21 -14.25 -3.33
C ARG A 48 3.92 -14.50 -2.59
N LEU A 49 3.36 -13.45 -2.00
CA LEU A 49 2.10 -13.54 -1.28
C LEU A 49 0.92 -13.27 -2.22
N ALA A 50 -0.11 -14.11 -2.15
CA ALA A 50 -1.37 -13.89 -2.86
C ALA A 50 -2.25 -12.82 -2.16
N ALA A 51 -2.08 -12.64 -0.85
CA ALA A 51 -2.74 -11.62 -0.06
C ALA A 51 -1.89 -11.30 1.17
N VAL A 52 -2.06 -10.10 1.71
CA VAL A 52 -1.45 -9.66 2.97
C VAL A 52 -2.52 -9.20 3.95
N ALA A 53 -2.29 -9.41 5.25
CA ALA A 53 -3.17 -8.93 6.31
C ALA A 53 -2.72 -7.54 6.77
N ILE A 54 -3.55 -6.53 6.56
CA ILE A 54 -3.28 -5.15 7.01
C ILE A 54 -4.20 -4.80 8.17
N ARG A 55 -3.60 -4.34 9.26
CA ARG A 55 -4.36 -3.77 10.38
C ARG A 55 -4.64 -2.30 10.10
N THR A 56 -5.91 -1.95 10.03
CA THR A 56 -6.34 -0.56 9.83
C THR A 56 -6.31 0.23 11.16
N PRO A 57 -6.31 1.58 11.12
CA PRO A 57 -6.37 2.41 12.32
C PRO A 57 -7.61 2.14 13.20
N VAL A 58 -8.72 1.71 12.59
CA VAL A 58 -9.94 1.31 13.33
C VAL A 58 -9.89 -0.11 13.88
N GLY A 59 -8.75 -0.80 13.75
CA GLY A 59 -8.52 -2.13 14.32
C GLY A 59 -8.98 -3.30 13.44
N ALA A 60 -9.54 -3.04 12.25
CA ALA A 60 -9.89 -4.11 11.32
C ALA A 60 -8.64 -4.80 10.76
N MET A 61 -8.68 -6.11 10.65
CA MET A 61 -7.68 -6.91 9.92
C MET A 61 -8.23 -7.23 8.54
N LEU A 62 -7.67 -6.63 7.50
CA LEU A 62 -8.12 -6.78 6.13
C LEU A 62 -7.17 -7.68 5.34
N PRO A 63 -7.63 -8.81 4.80
CA PRO A 63 -6.85 -9.66 3.89
C PRO A 63 -6.89 -9.04 2.49
N ILE A 64 -5.93 -8.17 2.19
CA ILE A 64 -5.83 -7.43 0.92
C ILE A 64 -5.19 -8.32 -0.14
N PRO A 65 -5.85 -8.60 -1.27
CA PRO A 65 -5.28 -9.39 -2.35
C PRO A 65 -4.16 -8.63 -3.07
N ILE A 66 -3.10 -9.35 -3.43
CA ILE A 66 -1.99 -8.83 -4.23
C ILE A 66 -2.23 -9.22 -5.68
N GLU A 67 -2.20 -8.23 -6.58
CA GLU A 67 -2.44 -8.47 -8.01
C GLU A 67 -1.13 -8.70 -8.77
N ILE A 68 -0.07 -7.99 -8.39
CA ILE A 68 1.27 -8.12 -8.97
C ILE A 68 2.28 -8.29 -7.85
N SER A 69 3.24 -9.20 -8.04
CA SER A 69 4.38 -9.37 -7.12
C SER A 69 5.56 -9.93 -7.90
N GLU A 70 6.55 -9.08 -8.20
CA GLU A 70 7.67 -9.42 -9.10
C GLU A 70 9.00 -8.90 -8.58
N PRO A 71 10.10 -9.68 -8.69
CA PRO A 71 11.44 -9.18 -8.48
C PRO A 71 11.85 -8.31 -9.67
N VAL A 72 12.62 -7.27 -9.41
CA VAL A 72 13.14 -6.35 -10.42
C VAL A 72 14.65 -6.20 -10.22
N THR A 73 15.41 -6.33 -11.30
CA THR A 73 16.86 -6.07 -11.30
C THR A 73 17.14 -5.00 -12.33
N GLU A 74 17.66 -3.85 -11.90
CA GLU A 74 18.04 -2.73 -12.75
C GLU A 74 19.45 -2.28 -12.36
N ASP A 75 20.35 -2.19 -13.32
CA ASP A 75 21.75 -1.76 -13.14
C ASP A 75 22.48 -2.51 -11.99
N GLY A 76 22.16 -3.78 -11.79
CA GLY A 76 22.71 -4.62 -10.73
C GLY A 76 22.05 -4.46 -9.36
N ALA A 77 21.17 -3.50 -9.19
CA ALA A 77 20.39 -3.33 -7.97
C ALA A 77 19.15 -4.25 -7.96
N VAL A 78 18.97 -4.94 -6.86
CA VAL A 78 17.82 -5.85 -6.66
C VAL A 78 16.72 -5.12 -5.88
N SER A 79 15.51 -5.20 -6.38
CA SER A 79 14.31 -4.66 -5.75
C SER A 79 13.13 -5.60 -6.01
N ALA A 80 12.01 -5.36 -5.36
CA ALA A 80 10.75 -6.02 -5.66
C ALA A 80 9.64 -5.00 -5.85
N VAL A 81 8.70 -5.32 -6.72
CA VAL A 81 7.50 -4.53 -6.99
C VAL A 81 6.28 -5.36 -6.67
N ALA A 82 5.33 -4.77 -5.98
CA ALA A 82 4.00 -5.35 -5.83
C ALA A 82 2.92 -4.31 -6.11
N ALA A 83 1.75 -4.78 -6.52
CA ALA A 83 0.61 -3.91 -6.79
C ALA A 83 -0.69 -4.47 -6.19
N VAL A 84 -1.52 -3.55 -5.74
CA VAL A 84 -2.84 -3.80 -5.18
C VAL A 84 -3.85 -2.92 -5.90
N ARG A 85 -4.98 -3.51 -6.29
CA ARG A 85 -6.11 -2.76 -6.85
C ARG A 85 -6.92 -2.17 -5.71
N LYS A 86 -7.07 -0.84 -5.74
CA LYS A 86 -7.90 -0.13 -4.76
C LYS A 86 -9.37 -0.53 -4.94
N ASP A 87 -10.04 -0.71 -3.83
CA ASP A 87 -11.48 -0.95 -3.77
C ASP A 87 -12.07 0.03 -2.75
N ALA A 88 -12.72 1.07 -3.25
CA ALA A 88 -13.34 2.11 -2.43
C ALA A 88 -14.72 1.71 -1.88
N GLY A 89 -15.24 0.54 -2.27
CA GLY A 89 -16.60 0.16 -1.91
C GLY A 89 -17.64 0.92 -2.72
N ASP A 90 -18.57 1.53 -2.04
CA ASP A 90 -19.59 2.40 -2.64
C ASP A 90 -19.27 3.91 -2.41
N ASP A 91 -18.07 4.21 -1.89
CA ASP A 91 -17.58 5.58 -1.75
C ASP A 91 -17.19 6.13 -3.14
N PRO A 92 -17.62 7.35 -3.53
CA PRO A 92 -17.27 7.97 -4.81
C PRO A 92 -15.82 8.47 -4.83
N ASP A 93 -14.88 7.55 -4.87
CA ASP A 93 -13.45 7.82 -4.88
C ASP A 93 -12.90 7.68 -6.31
N VAL A 94 -12.30 8.75 -6.84
CA VAL A 94 -11.70 8.79 -8.18
C VAL A 94 -10.55 7.78 -8.36
N THR A 95 -10.00 7.26 -7.26
CA THR A 95 -8.95 6.25 -7.28
C THR A 95 -9.48 4.82 -7.21
N ASP A 96 -10.80 4.62 -7.17
CA ASP A 96 -11.39 3.28 -7.19
C ASP A 96 -10.96 2.50 -8.45
N GLY A 97 -10.60 1.24 -8.26
CA GLY A 97 -10.14 0.37 -9.34
C GLY A 97 -8.71 0.63 -9.84
N LEU A 98 -8.03 1.70 -9.41
CA LEU A 98 -6.65 1.95 -9.80
C LEU A 98 -5.69 0.97 -9.12
N LEU A 99 -4.59 0.63 -9.82
CA LEU A 99 -3.49 -0.14 -9.27
C LEU A 99 -2.50 0.78 -8.56
N PHE A 100 -2.25 0.47 -7.29
CA PHE A 100 -1.24 1.13 -6.48
C PHE A 100 -0.01 0.23 -6.40
N TYR A 101 1.11 0.75 -6.86
CA TYR A 101 2.38 0.06 -6.88
C TYR A 101 3.26 0.51 -5.72
N ALA A 102 3.98 -0.43 -5.13
CA ALA A 102 5.11 -0.15 -4.26
C ALA A 102 6.34 -0.88 -4.80
N ARG A 103 7.46 -0.18 -4.88
CA ARG A 103 8.78 -0.75 -5.14
C ARG A 103 9.59 -0.66 -3.85
N VAL A 104 10.14 -1.75 -3.41
CA VAL A 104 11.02 -1.85 -2.24
C VAL A 104 12.39 -2.32 -2.71
N GLY A 105 13.43 -1.63 -2.30
CA GLY A 105 14.81 -1.96 -2.58
C GLY A 105 15.71 -1.57 -1.42
N THR A 106 16.94 -2.02 -1.44
CA THR A 106 17.99 -1.62 -0.49
C THR A 106 18.94 -0.67 -1.20
N GLU A 107 19.31 0.42 -0.52
CA GLU A 107 20.34 1.34 -0.99
C GLU A 107 21.47 1.38 0.03
N GLU A 108 22.71 1.25 -0.43
CA GLU A 108 23.88 1.58 0.38
C GLU A 108 24.06 3.09 0.32
N SER A 109 23.75 3.79 1.42
CA SER A 109 24.10 5.21 1.55
C SER A 109 25.25 5.37 2.53
N ALA A 110 26.07 6.39 2.31
CA ALA A 110 27.17 6.74 3.23
C ALA A 110 26.65 7.09 4.65
N GLU A 111 25.37 7.53 4.74
CA GLU A 111 24.71 7.82 6.01
C GLU A 111 24.31 6.54 6.76
N THR A 112 24.00 5.47 6.05
CA THR A 112 23.64 4.17 6.65
C THR A 112 24.87 3.47 7.24
N ALA A 113 26.05 3.69 6.68
CA ALA A 113 27.31 3.12 7.16
C ALA A 113 27.82 3.76 8.45
N ALA A 114 27.34 4.94 8.83
CA ALA A 114 27.74 5.69 10.00
C ALA A 114 26.78 5.56 11.20
N ALA A 115 25.63 4.92 11.03
CA ALA A 115 24.65 4.74 12.10
C ALA A 115 25.09 3.60 13.03
N GLU A 116 25.63 3.94 14.19
CA GLU A 116 25.83 3.01 15.32
C GLU A 116 24.50 2.59 15.98
N ASP A 117 23.35 3.12 15.51
CA ASP A 117 22.04 2.88 16.09
C ASP A 117 21.28 1.80 15.30
N THR A 118 20.56 0.98 16.01
CA THR A 118 19.92 -0.27 15.59
C THR A 118 18.71 -0.07 14.64
N GLU A 119 18.38 1.15 14.23
CA GLU A 119 17.27 1.46 13.35
C GLU A 119 17.74 1.58 11.90
N ILE A 120 17.20 0.70 11.04
CA ILE A 120 17.40 0.78 9.59
C ILE A 120 16.61 2.00 9.09
N PRO A 121 17.27 3.03 8.51
CA PRO A 121 16.57 4.17 7.99
C PRO A 121 15.68 3.77 6.80
N VAL A 122 14.43 4.21 6.81
CA VAL A 122 13.49 3.98 5.71
C VAL A 122 13.27 5.30 4.97
N VAL A 123 13.58 5.30 3.67
CA VAL A 123 13.38 6.46 2.79
C VAL A 123 12.19 6.23 1.91
N PHE A 124 11.26 7.19 1.88
CA PHE A 124 10.11 7.17 0.99
C PHE A 124 10.36 8.07 -0.22
N ARG A 125 10.05 7.56 -1.41
CA ARG A 125 10.14 8.30 -2.67
C ARG A 125 8.83 8.21 -3.43
N ALA A 126 8.38 9.33 -3.99
CA ALA A 126 7.23 9.36 -4.87
C ALA A 126 7.57 8.67 -6.19
N GLY A 127 6.73 7.71 -6.58
CA GLY A 127 6.78 7.07 -7.88
C GLY A 127 5.94 7.82 -8.93
N PRO A 128 5.96 7.36 -10.19
CA PRO A 128 5.11 7.91 -11.25
C PRO A 128 3.63 7.92 -10.86
N GLY A 129 2.93 9.03 -11.12
CA GLY A 129 1.52 9.19 -10.80
C GLY A 129 1.22 9.70 -9.38
N ILE A 130 2.23 9.80 -8.51
CA ILE A 130 2.06 10.44 -7.20
C ILE A 130 2.11 11.96 -7.37
N GLY A 131 1.05 12.63 -6.91
CA GLY A 131 0.97 14.09 -6.93
C GLY A 131 1.92 14.72 -5.92
N THR A 132 2.44 15.89 -6.28
CA THR A 132 3.24 16.74 -5.38
C THR A 132 2.41 17.94 -4.97
N VAL A 133 2.47 18.32 -3.70
CA VAL A 133 1.82 19.53 -3.20
C VAL A 133 2.56 20.75 -3.74
N THR A 134 1.91 21.54 -4.60
CA THR A 134 2.52 22.70 -5.27
C THR A 134 2.01 24.03 -4.72
N LYS A 135 0.99 24.03 -3.87
CA LYS A 135 0.38 25.26 -3.31
C LYS A 135 0.13 25.08 -1.81
N PRO A 136 0.26 26.17 -1.03
CA PRO A 136 -0.10 26.15 0.39
C PRO A 136 -1.61 25.97 0.58
N GLY A 137 -2.03 25.49 1.74
CA GLY A 137 -3.44 25.32 2.12
C GLY A 137 -3.89 23.86 2.30
N LEU A 138 -2.98 22.93 2.16
CA LEU A 138 -3.15 21.54 2.57
C LEU A 138 -2.39 21.29 3.88
N ASP A 139 -2.73 20.23 4.60
CA ASP A 139 -2.06 19.82 5.85
C ASP A 139 -0.60 19.36 5.60
N GLN A 140 -0.27 19.05 4.35
CA GLN A 140 1.07 18.68 3.93
C GLN A 140 1.84 19.90 3.41
N PRO A 141 3.16 20.01 3.69
CA PRO A 141 3.98 21.09 3.16
C PRO A 141 4.07 21.03 1.62
N VAL A 142 4.44 22.16 1.02
CA VAL A 142 4.77 22.23 -0.40
C VAL A 142 6.13 21.58 -0.64
N GLY A 143 6.22 20.68 -1.62
CA GLY A 143 7.45 19.97 -1.99
C GLY A 143 7.34 18.47 -1.97
#